data_015bef09e7dc1df1f302198e46492dfe
#
_entry.id   015bef09e7dc1df1f302198e46492dfe
#
_cell.length_a   1.000
_cell.length_b   1.000
_cell.length_c   1.000
_cell.angle_alpha   90.00
_cell.angle_beta   90.00
_cell.angle_gamma   90.00
#
_symmetry.space_group_name_H-M   'P 1'
#
loop_
_entity.id
_entity.type
_entity.pdbx_description
1 polymer ?
#
loop_
_entity_poly.entity_id
_entity_poly.type
_entity_poly.pdbx_seq_one_letter_code
_entity_poly.pdbx_strand_id
1 'polypeptide(L)'
;MAAETSQTLDRGLKVLAQLADAPEGLTVPEISAALGVNRTVVYRILATLEQHGLIRRDAGGRTRLGLGALQLARRAHPLVRDAAVPCLRRLAEETGATAHLTIVDGLDALAVAVAEPTWTDYHVAYRVGSRHPLEQGAAGLAILTARRVRAGLDPAVPYVHVPGDGHRSAPGIAAAVPALAGVEASVGVLSFSELDSERFGPRVAEAAVELAETLGGGPKVPAPREEEAVPDQSALI
;
A
#
# COMPACT_ATOMS: atom_id res chain seq x y z
N MET A 1 18.68 -19.79 -10.95
CA MET A 1 18.76 -20.44 -9.63
C MET A 1 17.92 -19.60 -8.66
N ALA A 2 16.92 -20.18 -8.01
CA ALA A 2 16.18 -19.47 -6.95
C ALA A 2 17.16 -19.21 -5.79
N ALA A 3 17.21 -17.98 -5.28
CA ALA A 3 18.03 -17.64 -4.13
C ALA A 3 17.51 -18.42 -2.90
N GLU A 4 18.44 -19.06 -2.18
CA GLU A 4 18.13 -19.73 -0.92
C GLU A 4 17.77 -18.69 0.14
N THR A 5 16.56 -18.78 0.69
CA THR A 5 16.04 -17.80 1.65
C THR A 5 16.17 -18.31 3.09
N SER A 6 16.44 -17.41 4.06
CA SER A 6 16.49 -17.76 5.48
C SER A 6 15.09 -17.99 6.04
N GLN A 7 14.73 -19.24 6.29
CA GLN A 7 13.43 -19.63 6.83
C GLN A 7 13.09 -18.97 8.17
N THR A 8 14.07 -18.76 9.04
CA THR A 8 13.86 -18.12 10.35
C THR A 8 13.53 -16.63 10.18
N LEU A 9 14.24 -15.94 9.28
CA LEU A 9 13.98 -14.54 8.97
C LEU A 9 12.60 -14.39 8.32
N ASP A 10 12.26 -15.24 7.35
CA ASP A 10 10.95 -15.26 6.69
C ASP A 10 9.81 -15.39 7.72
N ARG A 11 9.95 -16.31 8.68
CA ARG A 11 8.97 -16.46 9.76
C ARG A 11 8.87 -15.21 10.64
N GLY A 12 10.00 -14.57 10.95
CA GLY A 12 10.02 -13.32 11.72
C GLY A 12 9.29 -12.19 11.01
N LEU A 13 9.51 -12.03 9.72
CA LEU A 13 8.81 -11.04 8.88
C LEU A 13 7.30 -11.34 8.78
N LYS A 14 6.91 -12.61 8.65
CA LYS A 14 5.49 -13.03 8.68
C LYS A 14 4.82 -12.70 10.01
N VAL A 15 5.50 -12.85 11.15
CA VAL A 15 4.98 -12.42 12.45
C VAL A 15 4.71 -10.93 12.46
N LEU A 16 5.64 -10.10 11.98
CA LEU A 16 5.43 -8.64 11.93
C LEU A 16 4.25 -8.25 11.05
N ALA A 17 4.08 -8.90 9.88
CA ALA A 17 2.94 -8.67 9.01
C ALA A 17 1.60 -9.03 9.69
N GLN A 18 1.52 -10.20 10.33
CA GLN A 18 0.32 -10.61 11.07
C GLN A 18 -0.03 -9.66 12.21
N LEU A 19 0.98 -9.14 12.92
CA LEU A 19 0.76 -8.17 13.99
C LEU A 19 0.32 -6.81 13.48
N ALA A 20 0.70 -6.43 12.25
CA ALA A 20 0.21 -5.22 11.60
C ALA A 20 -1.30 -5.29 11.32
N ASP A 21 -1.80 -6.48 10.95
CA ASP A 21 -3.21 -6.73 10.67
C ASP A 21 -4.05 -7.03 11.94
N ALA A 22 -3.40 -7.13 13.12
CA ALA A 22 -4.04 -7.45 14.38
C ALA A 22 -3.82 -6.36 15.45
N PRO A 23 -4.60 -5.25 15.44
CA PRO A 23 -4.43 -4.13 16.37
C PRO A 23 -4.52 -4.53 17.85
N GLU A 24 -5.36 -5.53 18.16
CA GLU A 24 -5.51 -6.09 19.51
C GLU A 24 -4.33 -6.97 19.93
N GLY A 25 -3.38 -7.22 19.01
CA GLY A 25 -2.25 -8.10 19.23
C GLY A 25 -2.61 -9.59 19.19
N LEU A 26 -1.59 -10.43 19.08
CA LEU A 26 -1.72 -11.89 19.01
C LEU A 26 -1.03 -12.58 20.18
N THR A 27 -1.60 -13.69 20.61
CA THR A 27 -1.01 -14.60 21.59
C THR A 27 -0.04 -15.57 20.91
N VAL A 28 0.88 -16.17 21.68
CA VAL A 28 1.80 -17.19 21.16
C VAL A 28 1.08 -18.37 20.51
N PRO A 29 -0.02 -18.92 21.05
CA PRO A 29 -0.80 -19.95 20.35
C PRO A 29 -1.36 -19.52 19.00
N GLU A 30 -1.90 -18.31 18.90
CA GLU A 30 -2.44 -17.77 17.64
C GLU A 30 -1.33 -17.64 16.58
N ILE A 31 -0.17 -17.08 16.94
CA ILE A 31 1.00 -16.97 16.06
C ILE A 31 1.52 -18.36 15.66
N SER A 32 1.57 -19.30 16.60
CA SER A 32 2.02 -20.67 16.35
C SER A 32 1.14 -21.39 15.33
N ALA A 33 -0.18 -21.26 15.46
CA ALA A 33 -1.16 -21.80 14.53
C ALA A 33 -1.02 -21.18 13.12
N ALA A 34 -0.95 -19.85 13.06
CA ALA A 34 -0.85 -19.12 11.80
C ALA A 34 0.45 -19.39 11.02
N LEU A 35 1.56 -19.63 11.72
CA LEU A 35 2.85 -19.98 11.09
C LEU A 35 3.03 -21.49 10.83
N GLY A 36 2.18 -22.35 11.39
CA GLY A 36 2.34 -23.81 11.30
C GLY A 36 3.61 -24.33 11.98
N VAL A 37 4.06 -23.68 13.09
CA VAL A 37 5.27 -24.06 13.81
C VAL A 37 5.00 -24.24 15.31
N ASN A 38 5.88 -24.98 16.01
CA ASN A 38 5.73 -25.16 17.45
C ASN A 38 6.01 -23.86 18.23
N ARG A 39 5.45 -23.76 19.45
CA ARG A 39 5.56 -22.60 20.32
C ARG A 39 7.01 -22.22 20.67
N THR A 40 7.90 -23.20 20.77
CA THR A 40 9.33 -22.96 21.07
C THR A 40 10.00 -22.13 19.98
N VAL A 41 9.67 -22.40 18.69
CA VAL A 41 10.17 -21.61 17.56
C VAL A 41 9.61 -20.19 17.64
N VAL A 42 8.30 -20.05 17.92
CA VAL A 42 7.66 -18.74 18.09
C VAL A 42 8.33 -17.93 19.19
N TYR A 43 8.55 -18.50 20.37
CA TYR A 43 9.24 -17.82 21.47
C TYR A 43 10.61 -17.28 21.08
N ARG A 44 11.40 -18.04 20.32
CA ARG A 44 12.73 -17.60 19.85
C ARG A 44 12.63 -16.45 18.85
N ILE A 45 11.69 -16.52 17.92
CA ILE A 45 11.42 -15.44 16.96
C ILE A 45 11.00 -14.18 17.72
N LEU A 46 10.02 -14.29 18.62
CA LEU A 46 9.52 -13.16 19.40
C LEU A 46 10.61 -12.53 20.27
N ALA A 47 11.45 -13.33 20.92
CA ALA A 47 12.57 -12.80 21.71
C ALA A 47 13.54 -11.96 20.87
N THR A 48 13.85 -12.41 19.65
CA THR A 48 14.69 -11.66 18.72
C THR A 48 14.01 -10.35 18.28
N LEU A 49 12.73 -10.39 17.87
CA LEU A 49 11.99 -9.21 17.43
C LEU A 49 11.82 -8.19 18.58
N GLU A 50 11.63 -8.67 19.80
CA GLU A 50 11.51 -7.84 21.02
C GLU A 50 12.85 -7.17 21.35
N GLN A 51 13.97 -7.90 21.25
CA GLN A 51 15.32 -7.34 21.42
C GLN A 51 15.61 -6.18 20.44
N HIS A 52 15.08 -6.26 19.22
CA HIS A 52 15.18 -5.19 18.23
C HIS A 52 14.09 -4.13 18.36
N GLY A 53 13.23 -4.19 19.37
CA GLY A 53 12.14 -3.22 19.59
C GLY A 53 11.04 -3.26 18.53
N LEU A 54 11.02 -4.31 17.67
CA LEU A 54 10.04 -4.46 16.59
C LEU A 54 8.69 -4.95 17.09
N ILE A 55 8.67 -5.59 18.24
CA ILE A 55 7.46 -5.99 18.95
C ILE A 55 7.55 -5.61 20.43
N ARG A 56 6.40 -5.63 21.10
CA ARG A 56 6.27 -5.54 22.55
C ARG A 56 5.22 -6.53 23.03
N ARG A 57 5.34 -7.00 24.26
CA ARG A 57 4.29 -7.79 24.93
C ARG A 57 3.58 -6.94 25.96
N ASP A 58 2.27 -7.07 26.00
CA ASP A 58 1.49 -6.45 27.06
C ASP A 58 1.36 -7.34 28.31
N ALA A 59 0.78 -6.80 29.38
CA ALA A 59 0.60 -7.53 30.64
C ALA A 59 -0.33 -8.76 30.50
N GLY A 60 -1.16 -8.82 29.47
CA GLY A 60 -2.02 -9.95 29.13
C GLY A 60 -1.33 -11.04 28.29
N GLY A 61 -0.04 -10.88 28.00
CA GLY A 61 0.74 -11.84 27.20
C GLY A 61 0.46 -11.75 25.68
N ARG A 62 -0.26 -10.72 25.20
CA ARG A 62 -0.43 -10.45 23.79
C ARG A 62 0.78 -9.72 23.24
N THR A 63 1.17 -10.09 22.03
CA THR A 63 2.28 -9.47 21.28
C THR A 63 1.71 -8.46 20.32
N ARG A 64 2.29 -7.25 20.30
CA ARG A 64 1.92 -6.14 19.40
C ARG A 64 3.16 -5.59 18.72
N LEU A 65 3.00 -4.82 17.63
CA LEU A 65 4.12 -4.09 17.04
C LEU A 65 4.75 -3.12 18.06
N GLY A 66 6.07 -3.04 18.02
CA GLY A 66 6.88 -2.14 18.84
C GLY A 66 7.27 -0.87 18.08
N LEU A 67 7.78 0.14 18.81
CA LEU A 67 8.17 1.43 18.23
C LEU A 67 9.37 1.34 17.27
N GLY A 68 10.16 0.25 17.29
CA GLY A 68 11.21 -0.02 16.33
C GLY A 68 10.71 -0.10 14.88
N ALA A 69 9.48 -0.60 14.66
CA ALA A 69 8.85 -0.60 13.36
C ALA A 69 8.63 0.84 12.82
N LEU A 70 8.24 1.78 13.68
CA LEU A 70 8.07 3.20 13.31
C LEU A 70 9.41 3.86 12.93
N GLN A 71 10.51 3.48 13.60
CA GLN A 71 11.85 3.99 13.24
C GLN A 71 12.28 3.53 11.85
N LEU A 72 11.98 2.28 11.48
CA LEU A 72 12.23 1.77 10.12
C LEU A 72 11.38 2.51 9.09
N ALA A 73 10.09 2.68 9.35
CA ALA A 73 9.16 3.40 8.47
C ALA A 73 9.61 4.85 8.21
N ARG A 74 10.04 5.57 9.25
CA ARG A 74 10.54 6.95 9.12
C ARG A 74 11.72 7.08 8.17
N ARG A 75 12.56 6.06 8.05
CA ARG A 75 13.72 6.06 7.14
C ARG A 75 13.38 5.57 5.73
N ALA A 76 12.31 4.78 5.59
CA ALA A 76 11.82 4.32 4.29
C ALA A 76 11.08 5.41 3.52
N HIS A 77 10.32 6.26 4.20
CA HIS A 77 9.49 7.30 3.59
C HIS A 77 10.25 8.28 2.65
N PRO A 78 11.45 8.80 2.99
CA PRO A 78 12.22 9.62 2.06
C PRO A 78 12.61 8.88 0.78
N LEU A 79 12.98 7.59 0.87
CA LEU A 79 13.35 6.78 -0.30
C LEU A 79 12.18 6.60 -1.27
N VAL A 80 10.96 6.37 -0.75
CA VAL A 80 9.74 6.28 -1.56
C VAL A 80 9.49 7.60 -2.28
N ARG A 81 9.62 8.73 -1.57
CA ARG A 81 9.46 10.06 -2.15
C ARG A 81 10.48 10.31 -3.26
N ASP A 82 11.77 10.08 -2.98
CA ASP A 82 12.84 10.38 -3.93
C ASP A 82 12.75 9.51 -5.20
N ALA A 83 12.32 8.25 -5.06
CA ALA A 83 12.07 7.36 -6.18
C ALA A 83 10.82 7.75 -7.00
N ALA A 84 9.78 8.29 -6.36
CA ALA A 84 8.55 8.68 -7.04
C ALA A 84 8.65 10.03 -7.77
N VAL A 85 9.46 10.97 -7.28
CA VAL A 85 9.53 12.35 -7.81
C VAL A 85 9.79 12.43 -9.33
N PRO A 86 10.70 11.65 -9.95
CA PRO A 86 10.90 11.72 -11.40
C PRO A 86 9.64 11.39 -12.22
N CYS A 87 8.90 10.35 -11.82
CA CYS A 87 7.63 9.98 -12.45
C CYS A 87 6.56 11.07 -12.24
N LEU A 88 6.41 11.57 -11.01
CA LEU A 88 5.45 12.63 -10.70
C LEU A 88 5.74 13.93 -11.44
N ARG A 89 7.01 14.31 -11.60
CA ARG A 89 7.38 15.50 -12.39
C ARG A 89 6.96 15.37 -13.83
N ARG A 90 7.25 14.24 -14.49
CA ARG A 90 6.80 14.01 -15.86
C ARG A 90 5.27 14.10 -15.96
N LEU A 91 4.57 13.44 -15.05
CA LEU A 91 3.11 13.47 -15.05
C LEU A 91 2.55 14.88 -14.85
N ALA A 92 3.14 15.68 -13.96
CA ALA A 92 2.74 17.07 -13.74
C ALA A 92 3.00 17.93 -14.99
N GLU A 93 4.18 17.81 -15.64
CA GLU A 93 4.51 18.55 -16.86
C GLU A 93 3.60 18.19 -18.04
N GLU A 94 3.26 16.91 -18.21
CA GLU A 94 2.40 16.43 -19.29
C GLU A 94 0.94 16.85 -19.12
N THR A 95 0.46 16.92 -17.88
CA THR A 95 -0.96 17.21 -17.58
C THR A 95 -1.23 18.68 -17.26
N GLY A 96 -0.19 19.46 -16.91
CA GLY A 96 -0.35 20.81 -16.38
C GLY A 96 -1.05 20.86 -15.03
N ALA A 97 -1.04 19.76 -14.28
CA ALA A 97 -1.73 19.58 -13.01
C ALA A 97 -0.77 19.13 -11.91
N THR A 98 -1.13 19.34 -10.65
CA THR A 98 -0.32 18.87 -9.51
C THR A 98 -0.40 17.36 -9.42
N ALA A 99 0.73 16.67 -9.61
CA ALA A 99 0.84 15.22 -9.48
C ALA A 99 1.22 14.82 -8.04
N HIS A 100 0.68 13.71 -7.57
CA HIS A 100 0.93 13.23 -6.21
C HIS A 100 0.96 11.71 -6.11
N LEU A 101 1.74 11.19 -5.16
CA LEU A 101 1.68 9.82 -4.66
C LEU A 101 1.04 9.85 -3.28
N THR A 102 0.02 9.03 -3.10
CA THR A 102 -0.77 8.94 -1.87
C THR A 102 -0.77 7.52 -1.37
N ILE A 103 -0.65 7.34 -0.05
CA ILE A 103 -0.72 6.02 0.61
C ILE A 103 -1.88 6.01 1.61
N VAL A 104 -2.30 4.82 2.00
CA VAL A 104 -3.23 4.63 3.13
C VAL A 104 -2.49 4.81 4.45
N ASP A 105 -3.04 5.63 5.34
CA ASP A 105 -2.59 5.76 6.72
C ASP A 105 -3.80 5.76 7.67
N GLY A 106 -4.11 4.58 8.20
CA GLY A 106 -5.34 4.33 8.94
C GLY A 106 -6.58 4.39 8.05
N LEU A 107 -7.46 5.36 8.30
CA LEU A 107 -8.68 5.60 7.50
C LEU A 107 -8.49 6.71 6.47
N ASP A 108 -7.32 7.32 6.43
CA ASP A 108 -7.03 8.47 5.59
C ASP A 108 -6.14 8.11 4.40
N ALA A 109 -6.26 8.91 3.36
CA ALA A 109 -5.31 9.04 2.27
C ALA A 109 -4.26 10.10 2.66
N LEU A 110 -2.98 9.73 2.66
CA LEU A 110 -1.84 10.57 3.03
C LEU A 110 -0.96 10.84 1.81
N ALA A 111 -0.79 12.10 1.43
CA ALA A 111 0.15 12.48 0.38
C ALA A 111 1.60 12.34 0.85
N VAL A 112 2.39 11.51 0.18
CA VAL A 112 3.80 11.23 0.55
C VAL A 112 4.81 11.84 -0.43
N ALA A 113 4.40 12.12 -1.68
CA ALA A 113 5.18 12.85 -2.66
C ALA A 113 4.26 13.72 -3.52
N VAL A 114 4.74 14.88 -3.91
CA VAL A 114 4.01 15.85 -4.75
C VAL A 114 4.99 16.48 -5.74
N ALA A 115 4.53 16.72 -6.97
CA ALA A 115 5.22 17.50 -7.96
C ALA A 115 4.23 18.47 -8.63
N GLU A 116 4.66 19.72 -8.77
CA GLU A 116 3.89 20.76 -9.42
C GLU A 116 4.44 21.00 -10.84
N PRO A 117 3.58 21.35 -11.83
CA PRO A 117 4.05 21.70 -13.17
C PRO A 117 4.84 23.02 -13.13
N THR A 118 5.84 23.15 -14.01
CA THR A 118 6.72 24.33 -14.04
C THR A 118 6.24 25.44 -14.98
N TRP A 119 5.28 25.14 -15.85
CA TRP A 119 4.84 26.03 -16.93
C TRP A 119 3.44 26.64 -16.73
N THR A 120 2.75 26.26 -15.64
CA THR A 120 1.42 26.81 -15.32
C THR A 120 1.56 27.93 -14.28
N ASP A 121 0.81 29.04 -14.49
CA ASP A 121 0.79 30.14 -13.52
C ASP A 121 -0.02 29.81 -12.26
N TYR A 122 -0.95 28.86 -12.36
CA TYR A 122 -1.84 28.44 -11.27
C TYR A 122 -1.89 26.93 -11.18
N HIS A 123 -1.65 26.40 -9.99
CA HIS A 123 -1.79 24.97 -9.67
C HIS A 123 -2.35 24.78 -8.26
N VAL A 124 -2.93 23.62 -8.00
CA VAL A 124 -3.47 23.30 -6.67
C VAL A 124 -2.30 23.11 -5.71
N ALA A 125 -2.22 23.93 -4.67
CA ALA A 125 -1.21 23.82 -3.63
C ALA A 125 -1.48 22.59 -2.74
N TYR A 126 -1.17 21.40 -3.24
CA TYR A 126 -1.23 20.15 -2.50
C TYR A 126 0.14 19.85 -1.89
N ARG A 127 0.19 19.45 -0.62
CA ARG A 127 1.45 19.33 0.10
C ARG A 127 1.69 17.92 0.60
N VAL A 128 2.94 17.52 0.66
CA VAL A 128 3.35 16.30 1.39
C VAL A 128 2.88 16.41 2.84
N GLY A 129 2.22 15.36 3.33
CA GLY A 129 1.58 15.34 4.64
C GLY A 129 0.11 15.73 4.65
N SER A 130 -0.46 16.20 3.51
CA SER A 130 -1.92 16.43 3.39
C SER A 130 -2.67 15.13 3.59
N ARG A 131 -3.76 15.19 4.35
CA ARG A 131 -4.62 14.04 4.69
C ARG A 131 -6.07 14.35 4.34
N HIS A 132 -6.77 13.34 3.89
CA HIS A 132 -8.23 13.38 3.71
C HIS A 132 -8.80 11.95 3.83
N PRO A 133 -10.08 11.81 4.19
CA PRO A 133 -10.74 10.51 4.20
C PRO A 133 -10.62 9.79 2.85
N LEU A 134 -10.50 8.47 2.86
CA LEU A 134 -10.38 7.65 1.63
C LEU A 134 -11.58 7.81 0.69
N GLU A 135 -12.75 8.15 1.21
CA GLU A 135 -13.98 8.39 0.43
C GLU A 135 -13.97 9.74 -0.32
N GLN A 136 -12.97 10.59 -0.09
CA GLN A 136 -12.87 11.90 -0.69
C GLN A 136 -11.75 11.97 -1.73
N GLY A 137 -12.05 12.58 -2.88
CA GLY A 137 -11.08 12.82 -3.95
C GLY A 137 -10.68 11.54 -4.71
N ALA A 138 -10.06 11.74 -5.87
CA ALA A 138 -9.71 10.67 -6.78
C ALA A 138 -8.71 9.67 -6.17
N ALA A 139 -7.74 10.15 -5.39
CA ALA A 139 -6.70 9.31 -4.79
C ALA A 139 -7.25 8.24 -3.87
N GLY A 140 -8.08 8.62 -2.91
CA GLY A 140 -8.70 7.67 -1.97
C GLY A 140 -9.66 6.72 -2.68
N LEU A 141 -10.49 7.24 -3.58
CA LEU A 141 -11.43 6.44 -4.36
C LEU A 141 -10.72 5.43 -5.27
N ALA A 142 -9.58 5.74 -5.86
CA ALA A 142 -8.78 4.78 -6.62
C ALA A 142 -8.32 3.61 -5.75
N ILE A 143 -7.89 3.85 -4.52
CA ILE A 143 -7.52 2.81 -3.56
C ILE A 143 -8.73 1.96 -3.17
N LEU A 144 -9.86 2.59 -2.82
CA LEU A 144 -11.09 1.88 -2.46
C LEU A 144 -11.62 1.03 -3.63
N THR A 145 -11.58 1.55 -4.86
CA THR A 145 -11.94 0.81 -6.05
C THR A 145 -11.03 -0.42 -6.23
N ALA A 146 -9.72 -0.26 -6.07
CA ALA A 146 -8.79 -1.38 -6.15
C ALA A 146 -9.03 -2.44 -5.06
N ARG A 147 -9.46 -2.06 -3.85
CA ARG A 147 -9.91 -3.01 -2.81
C ARG A 147 -11.11 -3.84 -3.27
N ARG A 148 -12.11 -3.19 -3.86
CA ARG A 148 -13.34 -3.85 -4.35
C ARG A 148 -13.04 -4.78 -5.53
N VAL A 149 -12.16 -4.38 -6.45
CA VAL A 149 -11.68 -5.22 -7.55
C VAL A 149 -10.97 -6.48 -7.02
N ARG A 150 -10.06 -6.33 -6.05
CA ARG A 150 -9.38 -7.47 -5.41
C ARG A 150 -10.34 -8.41 -4.68
N ALA A 151 -11.44 -7.88 -4.14
CA ALA A 151 -12.49 -8.67 -3.51
C ALA A 151 -13.46 -9.30 -4.53
N GLY A 152 -13.28 -9.10 -5.83
CA GLY A 152 -14.15 -9.60 -6.88
C GLY A 152 -15.54 -8.92 -6.93
N LEU A 153 -15.68 -7.74 -6.29
CA LEU A 153 -16.95 -7.01 -6.21
C LEU A 153 -17.19 -6.10 -7.40
N ASP A 154 -16.12 -5.59 -8.01
CA ASP A 154 -16.19 -4.65 -9.14
C ASP A 154 -15.25 -5.10 -10.27
N PRO A 155 -15.55 -4.73 -11.53
CA PRO A 155 -14.62 -4.93 -12.64
C PRO A 155 -13.38 -4.04 -12.49
N ALA A 156 -12.26 -4.47 -13.04
CA ALA A 156 -11.04 -3.68 -13.04
C ALA A 156 -11.22 -2.39 -13.85
N VAL A 157 -10.84 -1.26 -13.25
CA VAL A 157 -10.79 0.03 -13.93
C VAL A 157 -9.36 0.58 -13.85
N PRO A 158 -8.84 1.15 -14.95
CA PRO A 158 -7.45 1.61 -14.98
C PRO A 158 -7.22 2.88 -14.15
N TYR A 159 -8.23 3.73 -14.02
CA TYR A 159 -8.19 4.97 -13.24
C TYR A 159 -9.58 5.38 -12.77
N VAL A 160 -9.62 6.28 -11.81
CA VAL A 160 -10.84 6.94 -11.31
C VAL A 160 -10.74 8.42 -11.62
N HIS A 161 -11.82 8.99 -12.17
CA HIS A 161 -11.99 10.43 -12.37
C HIS A 161 -13.03 10.97 -11.40
N VAL A 162 -12.69 12.05 -10.71
CA VAL A 162 -13.59 12.79 -9.83
C VAL A 162 -13.68 14.21 -10.38
N PRO A 163 -14.83 14.64 -10.87
CA PRO A 163 -15.04 16.03 -11.28
C PRO A 163 -14.98 16.95 -10.06
N GLY A 164 -14.57 18.19 -10.27
CA GLY A 164 -14.61 19.20 -9.22
C GLY A 164 -16.05 19.57 -8.84
N ASP A 165 -16.30 19.79 -7.55
CA ASP A 165 -17.60 20.29 -7.08
C ASP A 165 -17.62 21.82 -6.88
N GLY A 166 -16.55 22.49 -7.28
CA GLY A 166 -16.38 23.95 -7.22
C GLY A 166 -16.13 24.51 -5.81
N HIS A 167 -16.30 23.73 -4.75
CA HIS A 167 -16.20 24.23 -3.37
C HIS A 167 -15.42 23.32 -2.41
N ARG A 168 -15.47 22.01 -2.54
CA ARG A 168 -14.92 21.06 -1.57
C ARG A 168 -13.87 20.12 -2.11
N SER A 169 -13.90 19.82 -3.41
CA SER A 169 -12.93 18.96 -4.05
C SER A 169 -12.43 19.55 -5.36
N ALA A 170 -11.13 19.53 -5.56
CA ALA A 170 -10.52 19.80 -6.84
C ALA A 170 -10.77 18.63 -7.79
N PRO A 171 -11.02 18.90 -9.10
CA PRO A 171 -11.07 17.82 -10.09
C PRO A 171 -9.77 17.01 -10.05
N GLY A 172 -9.91 15.69 -10.14
CA GLY A 172 -8.75 14.81 -10.05
C GLY A 172 -8.92 13.51 -10.80
N ILE A 173 -7.81 12.96 -11.26
CA ILE A 173 -7.71 11.63 -11.85
C ILE A 173 -6.67 10.86 -11.07
N ALA A 174 -6.97 9.63 -10.66
CA ALA A 174 -6.02 8.80 -9.94
C ALA A 174 -6.14 7.32 -10.34
N ALA A 175 -5.04 6.61 -10.24
CA ALA A 175 -4.94 5.17 -10.44
C ALA A 175 -4.29 4.52 -9.20
N ALA A 176 -4.77 3.36 -8.81
CA ALA A 176 -4.15 2.58 -7.76
C ALA A 176 -2.80 2.04 -8.22
N VAL A 177 -1.77 2.17 -7.38
CA VAL A 177 -0.45 1.59 -7.65
C VAL A 177 -0.49 0.10 -7.36
N PRO A 178 -0.23 -0.79 -8.35
CA PRO A 178 -0.28 -2.22 -8.13
C PRO A 178 0.83 -2.68 -7.15
N ALA A 179 0.48 -3.56 -6.22
CA ALA A 179 1.41 -4.41 -5.44
C ALA A 179 2.65 -3.70 -4.83
N LEU A 180 2.46 -2.64 -4.07
CA LEU A 180 3.52 -2.01 -3.28
C LEU A 180 3.72 -2.73 -1.94
N ALA A 181 4.33 -3.93 -1.94
CA ALA A 181 4.84 -4.62 -0.74
C ALA A 181 3.97 -4.47 0.54
N GLY A 182 2.64 -4.62 0.43
CA GLY A 182 1.70 -4.46 1.54
C GLY A 182 1.28 -3.01 1.84
N VAL A 183 1.73 -2.03 1.04
CA VAL A 183 1.27 -0.65 1.13
C VAL A 183 0.23 -0.39 0.04
N GLU A 184 -0.94 0.09 0.41
CA GLU A 184 -1.95 0.53 -0.53
C GLU A 184 -1.67 1.98 -0.91
N ALA A 185 -1.54 2.23 -2.21
CA ALA A 185 -1.18 3.53 -2.74
C ALA A 185 -1.94 3.86 -4.03
N SER A 186 -2.00 5.15 -4.34
CA SER A 186 -2.46 5.68 -5.62
C SER A 186 -1.55 6.80 -6.10
N VAL A 187 -1.41 6.93 -7.41
CA VAL A 187 -0.86 8.11 -8.08
C VAL A 187 -1.97 8.86 -8.75
N GLY A 188 -1.91 10.17 -8.75
CA GLY A 188 -2.95 10.98 -9.38
C GLY A 188 -2.48 12.39 -9.68
N VAL A 189 -3.37 13.10 -10.37
CA VAL A 189 -3.26 14.52 -10.64
C VAL A 189 -4.50 15.24 -10.15
N LEU A 190 -4.34 16.48 -9.73
CA LEU A 190 -5.42 17.36 -9.34
C LEU A 190 -5.19 18.78 -9.90
N SER A 191 -6.27 19.45 -10.27
CA SER A 191 -6.25 20.75 -10.96
C SER A 191 -7.34 21.67 -10.40
N PHE A 192 -7.28 22.95 -10.71
CA PHE A 192 -8.39 23.88 -10.50
C PHE A 192 -9.45 23.79 -11.61
N SER A 193 -9.02 23.39 -12.82
CA SER A 193 -9.89 23.23 -13.98
C SER A 193 -10.21 21.77 -14.19
N GLU A 194 -11.34 21.49 -14.85
CA GLU A 194 -11.69 20.14 -15.27
C GLU A 194 -10.55 19.48 -16.06
N LEU A 195 -10.32 18.23 -15.78
CA LEU A 195 -9.29 17.40 -16.42
C LEU A 195 -9.94 16.53 -17.49
N ASP A 196 -9.37 16.53 -18.68
CA ASP A 196 -9.73 15.59 -19.73
C ASP A 196 -9.33 14.16 -19.33
N SER A 197 -10.29 13.43 -18.78
CA SER A 197 -10.06 12.08 -18.26
C SER A 197 -9.77 11.05 -19.35
N GLU A 198 -10.27 11.24 -20.58
CA GLU A 198 -9.98 10.34 -21.70
C GLU A 198 -8.52 10.50 -22.15
N ARG A 199 -8.01 11.72 -22.14
CA ARG A 199 -6.65 12.06 -22.50
C ARG A 199 -5.65 11.69 -21.39
N PHE A 200 -5.92 12.09 -20.16
CA PHE A 200 -4.95 11.99 -19.05
C PHE A 200 -5.09 10.73 -18.19
N GLY A 201 -6.27 10.10 -18.19
CA GLY A 201 -6.50 8.87 -17.43
C GLY A 201 -5.51 7.74 -17.78
N PRO A 202 -5.29 7.43 -19.07
CA PRO A 202 -4.29 6.43 -19.46
C PRO A 202 -2.88 6.77 -18.97
N ARG A 203 -2.47 8.04 -19.00
CA ARG A 203 -1.15 8.50 -18.51
C ARG A 203 -0.99 8.30 -17.01
N VAL A 204 -2.05 8.57 -16.24
CA VAL A 204 -2.07 8.32 -14.79
C VAL A 204 -1.99 6.82 -14.49
N ALA A 205 -2.67 5.98 -15.26
CA ALA A 205 -2.60 4.54 -15.14
C ALA A 205 -1.20 3.98 -15.47
N GLU A 206 -0.55 4.50 -16.52
CA GLU A 206 0.84 4.15 -16.86
C GLU A 206 1.81 4.55 -15.74
N ALA A 207 1.65 5.75 -15.18
CA ALA A 207 2.45 6.21 -14.04
C ALA A 207 2.29 5.31 -12.81
N ALA A 208 1.09 4.75 -12.56
CA ALA A 208 0.87 3.81 -11.48
C ALA A 208 1.67 2.50 -11.67
N VAL A 209 1.73 2.00 -12.89
CA VAL A 209 2.52 0.80 -13.22
C VAL A 209 4.02 1.08 -13.06
N GLU A 210 4.50 2.21 -13.59
CA GLU A 210 5.91 2.61 -13.46
C GLU A 210 6.34 2.75 -12.00
N LEU A 211 5.49 3.36 -11.17
CA LEU A 211 5.74 3.49 -9.74
C LEU A 211 5.75 2.14 -9.02
N ALA A 212 4.88 1.21 -9.43
CA ALA A 212 4.90 -0.15 -8.90
C ALA A 212 6.23 -0.87 -9.21
N GLU A 213 6.76 -0.72 -10.42
CA GLU A 213 8.05 -1.29 -10.82
C GLU A 213 9.21 -0.64 -10.07
N THR A 214 9.20 0.70 -9.97
CA THR A 214 10.27 1.48 -9.33
C THR A 214 10.33 1.25 -7.81
N LEU A 215 9.17 1.19 -7.16
CA LEU A 215 9.04 1.08 -5.70
C LEU A 215 8.88 -0.37 -5.24
N GLY A 216 8.35 -1.23 -6.11
CA GLY A 216 8.03 -2.63 -5.82
C GLY A 216 9.18 -3.61 -6.06
N GLY A 217 10.39 -3.18 -6.36
CA GLY A 217 11.57 -3.97 -6.76
C GLY A 217 12.03 -5.09 -5.80
N GLY A 218 11.16 -5.56 -4.91
CA GLY A 218 11.31 -6.80 -4.15
C GLY A 218 10.64 -7.99 -4.87
N PRO A 219 11.07 -9.23 -4.61
CA PRO A 219 10.48 -10.41 -5.20
C PRO A 219 8.97 -10.46 -4.88
N LYS A 220 8.13 -10.63 -5.91
CA LYS A 220 6.70 -10.87 -5.77
C LYS A 220 6.48 -11.98 -4.74
N VAL A 221 5.85 -11.68 -3.62
CA VAL A 221 5.29 -12.71 -2.73
C VAL A 221 4.23 -13.44 -3.55
N PRO A 222 4.39 -14.76 -3.83
CA PRO A 222 3.38 -15.50 -4.57
C PRO A 222 2.06 -15.44 -3.79
N ALA A 223 0.97 -15.19 -4.51
CA ALA A 223 -0.38 -15.29 -3.96
C ALA A 223 -0.55 -16.67 -3.28
N PRO A 224 -1.32 -16.76 -2.18
CA PRO A 224 -1.63 -18.05 -1.58
C PRO A 224 -2.22 -18.96 -2.64
N ARG A 225 -1.64 -20.16 -2.80
CA ARG A 225 -2.19 -21.17 -3.70
C ARG A 225 -3.60 -21.47 -3.23
N GLU A 226 -4.56 -21.35 -4.12
CA GLU A 226 -5.88 -21.94 -3.92
C GLU A 226 -5.67 -23.39 -3.52
N GLU A 227 -6.22 -23.82 -2.39
CA GLU A 227 -6.23 -25.21 -1.98
C GLU A 227 -6.89 -26.00 -3.11
N GLU A 228 -6.12 -26.86 -3.77
CA GLU A 228 -6.65 -27.88 -4.67
C GLU A 228 -7.71 -28.67 -3.88
N ALA A 229 -8.96 -28.54 -4.29
CA ALA A 229 -10.06 -29.28 -3.73
C ALA A 229 -9.70 -30.78 -3.77
N VAL A 230 -9.55 -31.39 -2.60
CA VAL A 230 -9.34 -32.81 -2.43
C VAL A 230 -10.54 -33.51 -3.10
N PRO A 231 -10.32 -34.36 -4.13
CA PRO A 231 -11.42 -35.06 -4.73
C PRO A 231 -12.09 -36.01 -3.72
N ASP A 232 -13.40 -35.89 -3.61
CA ASP A 232 -14.27 -36.71 -2.78
C ASP A 232 -14.11 -38.20 -3.14
N GLN A 233 -13.54 -38.99 -2.22
CA GLN A 233 -13.35 -40.42 -2.34
C GLN A 233 -14.58 -41.24 -1.93
N SER A 234 -15.79 -40.68 -1.91
CA SER A 234 -17.02 -41.40 -1.49
C SER A 234 -17.72 -42.16 -2.61
N ALA A 235 -17.11 -42.38 -3.76
CA ALA A 235 -17.73 -43.16 -4.85
C ALA A 235 -17.02 -44.49 -5.13
N LEU A 236 -16.78 -45.31 -4.08
CA LEU A 236 -16.34 -46.70 -4.23
C LEU A 236 -16.78 -47.52 -3.00
N ILE A 237 -18.08 -47.81 -2.92
CA ILE A 237 -18.66 -49.05 -2.36
C ILE A 237 -19.94 -49.35 -3.14
#